data_0f1779b5c12dcfe1f09379c2e4636533
#
_entry.id   0f1779b5c12dcfe1f09379c2e4636533
#
_cell.length_a   1.000
_cell.length_b   1.000
_cell.length_c   1.000
_cell.angle_alpha   90.00
_cell.angle_beta   90.00
_cell.angle_gamma   90.00
#
_symmetry.space_group_name_H-M   'P 1'
#
loop_
_entity.id
_entity.type
_entity.pdbx_description
1 polymer ?
#
loop_
_entity_poly.entity_id
_entity_poly.type
_entity_poly.pdbx_seq_one_letter_code
_entity_poly.pdbx_strand_id
1 'polypeptide(L)'
;MATFAKDARDGRDGWRIRFYVDGKRRELCIRGGSKKCERQAAIVAQHCDELSRAKTNNVPPAPESVAWANGTDGNLRESLVAWGLADPVSEKLVTDAGRLLGPFLDAYIASRTDVKRTTEINYKQTRRLLVEYFGASHPLRSITAADADRWRRWMLARPMAVATVSKHCKRAKTMLSDAVKDRLLKSSPFQALKGGKESNDTRHFLVGIDASKAILGACPDADWRVIFSLARWGGLRCPSEVLALKWSDVDWSLGRLRIDSPKTGVRYCPMFPEIREALKDAFDPEAVYCVNRYRSGEQNLRTQFGRILRVAGVEPWPKLFVNLRSTRRTELQERFPDHVVNRWMGHSGKVAEKHYLQVTDEHWSTAANLSPIASPIGSDSEPIKGNQKTKKPSDLLGSDGGRVPPMAYLVTPTGVEPVLPP
;
A
#
# COMPACT_ATOMS: atom_id res chain seq x y z
N MET A 1 15.91 32.49 -35.54
CA MET A 1 14.61 31.82 -35.43
C MET A 1 14.86 30.32 -35.37
N ALA A 2 14.29 29.66 -34.38
CA ALA A 2 14.39 28.22 -34.28
C ALA A 2 13.47 27.55 -35.32
N THR A 3 13.92 26.49 -35.94
CA THR A 3 13.16 25.71 -36.92
C THR A 3 13.13 24.25 -36.46
N PHE A 4 12.02 23.56 -36.73
CA PHE A 4 11.94 22.13 -36.51
C PHE A 4 11.43 21.42 -37.79
N ALA A 5 11.97 20.24 -38.06
CA ALA A 5 11.60 19.46 -39.22
C ALA A 5 11.64 17.95 -38.87
N LYS A 6 10.87 17.16 -39.62
CA LYS A 6 10.93 15.69 -39.50
C LYS A 6 12.31 15.18 -39.86
N ASP A 7 12.90 14.35 -39.03
CA ASP A 7 14.21 13.73 -39.24
C ASP A 7 14.03 12.26 -39.61
N ALA A 8 14.27 11.95 -40.88
CA ALA A 8 14.13 10.61 -41.44
C ALA A 8 15.49 9.95 -41.74
N ARG A 9 16.60 10.42 -41.16
CA ARG A 9 17.93 9.86 -41.38
C ARG A 9 18.07 8.55 -40.62
N ASP A 10 18.77 7.60 -41.24
CA ASP A 10 19.09 6.29 -40.66
C ASP A 10 17.90 5.44 -40.21
N GLY A 11 16.71 5.60 -40.86
CA GLY A 11 15.54 4.80 -40.51
C GLY A 11 14.93 5.09 -39.13
N ARG A 12 15.33 6.21 -38.50
CA ARG A 12 14.81 6.63 -37.19
C ARG A 12 13.79 7.76 -37.36
N ASP A 13 12.54 7.49 -37.04
CA ASP A 13 11.50 8.53 -37.00
C ASP A 13 11.75 9.49 -35.81
N GLY A 14 11.83 10.79 -36.09
CA GLY A 14 12.05 11.81 -35.09
C GLY A 14 11.84 13.23 -35.60
N TRP A 15 12.00 14.19 -34.70
CA TRP A 15 11.92 15.61 -34.99
C TRP A 15 13.25 16.28 -34.62
N ARG A 16 13.83 17.03 -35.55
CA ARG A 16 15.06 17.78 -35.38
C ARG A 16 14.77 19.27 -35.24
N ILE A 17 15.23 19.86 -34.15
CA ILE A 17 15.10 21.27 -33.82
C ILE A 17 16.46 21.93 -34.00
N ARG A 18 16.49 23.05 -34.71
CA ARG A 18 17.73 23.81 -35.03
C ARG A 18 17.57 25.25 -34.64
N PHE A 19 18.54 25.80 -33.97
CA PHE A 19 18.61 27.19 -33.55
C PHE A 19 20.04 27.64 -33.32
N TYR A 20 20.26 28.93 -33.13
CA TYR A 20 21.58 29.49 -32.93
C TYR A 20 21.73 30.02 -31.53
N VAL A 21 22.86 29.76 -30.87
CA VAL A 21 23.25 30.33 -29.56
C VAL A 21 24.67 30.84 -29.69
N ASP A 22 24.88 32.11 -29.37
CA ASP A 22 26.17 32.76 -29.47
C ASP A 22 26.84 32.57 -30.87
N GLY A 23 26.04 32.72 -31.93
CA GLY A 23 26.50 32.53 -33.33
C GLY A 23 26.75 31.08 -33.75
N LYS A 24 26.63 30.11 -32.83
CA LYS A 24 26.84 28.68 -33.11
C LYS A 24 25.54 27.97 -33.31
N ARG A 25 25.42 27.15 -34.36
CA ARG A 25 24.25 26.30 -34.62
C ARG A 25 24.19 25.19 -33.60
N ARG A 26 23.00 25.03 -33.01
CA ARG A 26 22.64 23.96 -32.04
C ARG A 26 21.53 23.10 -32.59
N GLU A 27 21.59 21.82 -32.28
CA GLU A 27 20.57 20.85 -32.71
C GLU A 27 20.09 20.01 -31.52
N LEU A 28 18.78 19.77 -31.47
CA LEU A 28 18.13 18.86 -30.56
C LEU A 28 17.31 17.87 -31.36
N CYS A 29 17.23 16.61 -30.91
CA CYS A 29 16.43 15.58 -31.54
C CYS A 29 15.39 15.00 -30.55
N ILE A 30 14.12 14.96 -30.98
CA ILE A 30 13.04 14.30 -30.27
C ILE A 30 12.72 13.03 -31.05
N ARG A 31 12.87 11.87 -30.40
CA ARG A 31 12.57 10.56 -31.02
C ARG A 31 11.08 10.31 -31.09
N GLY A 32 10.62 9.77 -32.22
CA GLY A 32 9.23 9.37 -32.48
C GLY A 32 8.53 10.24 -33.53
N GLY A 33 7.77 9.62 -34.41
CA GLY A 33 7.05 10.25 -35.53
C GLY A 33 5.60 10.66 -35.22
N SER A 34 5.13 10.50 -33.98
CA SER A 34 3.74 10.76 -33.62
C SER A 34 3.41 12.27 -33.60
N LYS A 35 2.13 12.64 -33.80
CA LYS A 35 1.63 14.02 -33.63
C LYS A 35 1.92 14.61 -32.25
N LYS A 36 2.07 13.76 -31.22
CA LYS A 36 2.48 14.18 -29.87
C LYS A 36 3.93 14.64 -29.84
N CYS A 37 4.84 13.91 -30.52
CA CYS A 37 6.25 14.28 -30.64
C CYS A 37 6.42 15.55 -31.49
N GLU A 38 5.61 15.75 -32.51
CA GLU A 38 5.57 16.98 -33.32
C GLU A 38 5.23 18.21 -32.46
N ARG A 39 4.13 18.12 -31.68
CA ARG A 39 3.75 19.19 -30.74
C ARG A 39 4.83 19.48 -29.72
N GLN A 40 5.48 18.45 -29.20
CA GLN A 40 6.59 18.59 -28.28
C GLN A 40 7.79 19.28 -28.93
N ALA A 41 8.11 18.94 -30.17
CA ALA A 41 9.19 19.60 -30.93
C ALA A 41 8.89 21.08 -31.19
N ALA A 42 7.64 21.44 -31.49
CA ALA A 42 7.21 22.83 -31.66
C ALA A 42 7.37 23.62 -30.35
N ILE A 43 6.97 23.08 -29.21
CA ILE A 43 7.11 23.70 -27.87
C ILE A 43 8.59 23.92 -27.55
N VAL A 44 9.42 22.90 -27.74
CA VAL A 44 10.88 23.01 -27.51
C VAL A 44 11.52 24.04 -28.43
N ALA A 45 11.13 24.08 -29.72
CA ALA A 45 11.63 25.08 -30.66
C ALA A 45 11.27 26.52 -30.23
N GLN A 46 10.02 26.73 -29.80
CA GLN A 46 9.54 28.04 -29.31
C GLN A 46 10.35 28.54 -28.13
N HIS A 47 10.52 27.72 -27.08
CA HIS A 47 11.28 28.11 -25.90
C HIS A 47 12.79 28.30 -26.18
N CYS A 48 13.37 27.44 -27.01
CA CYS A 48 14.77 27.59 -27.42
C CYS A 48 15.03 28.87 -28.25
N ASP A 49 14.08 29.25 -29.11
CA ASP A 49 14.17 30.48 -29.89
C ASP A 49 14.10 31.72 -28.96
N GLU A 50 13.16 31.74 -28.06
CA GLU A 50 12.98 32.83 -27.09
C GLU A 50 14.21 32.99 -26.18
N LEU A 51 14.68 31.91 -25.56
CA LEU A 51 15.85 31.91 -24.69
C LEU A 51 17.13 32.34 -25.45
N SER A 52 17.31 31.87 -26.69
CA SER A 52 18.41 32.25 -27.56
C SER A 52 18.43 33.74 -27.90
N ARG A 53 17.23 34.29 -28.25
CA ARG A 53 17.09 35.72 -28.54
C ARG A 53 17.34 36.57 -27.32
N ALA A 54 16.77 36.19 -26.19
CA ALA A 54 16.98 36.90 -24.93
C ALA A 54 18.47 36.95 -24.59
N LYS A 55 19.19 35.85 -24.74
CA LYS A 55 20.64 35.76 -24.52
C LYS A 55 21.41 36.62 -25.49
N THR A 56 21.09 36.54 -26.78
CA THR A 56 21.81 37.32 -27.84
C THR A 56 21.61 38.82 -27.65
N ASN A 57 20.42 39.24 -27.26
CA ASN A 57 20.07 40.66 -27.06
C ASN A 57 20.38 41.17 -25.67
N ASN A 58 20.91 40.34 -24.77
CA ASN A 58 21.19 40.64 -23.39
C ASN A 58 19.94 41.19 -22.63
N VAL A 59 18.76 40.57 -22.92
CA VAL A 59 17.47 40.93 -22.31
C VAL A 59 17.03 39.76 -21.42
N PRO A 60 16.34 40.06 -20.28
CA PRO A 60 15.78 38.94 -19.47
C PRO A 60 14.82 38.10 -20.29
N PRO A 61 14.97 36.78 -20.28
CA PRO A 61 14.07 35.86 -20.97
C PRO A 61 12.71 35.81 -20.29
N ALA A 62 11.67 35.42 -21.03
CA ALA A 62 10.32 35.28 -20.49
C ALA A 62 10.29 34.26 -19.34
N PRO A 63 9.60 34.58 -18.21
CA PRO A 63 9.57 33.72 -17.05
C PRO A 63 9.08 32.29 -17.36
N GLU A 64 8.16 32.13 -18.31
CA GLU A 64 7.66 30.85 -18.76
C GLU A 64 8.75 29.98 -19.41
N SER A 65 9.59 30.58 -20.27
CA SER A 65 10.70 29.88 -20.94
C SER A 65 11.80 29.51 -19.95
N VAL A 66 12.05 30.35 -18.95
CA VAL A 66 12.97 30.02 -17.83
C VAL A 66 12.43 28.86 -17.01
N ALA A 67 11.16 28.93 -16.62
CA ALA A 67 10.53 27.87 -15.86
C ALA A 67 10.51 26.54 -16.62
N TRP A 68 10.20 26.60 -17.93
CA TRP A 68 10.26 25.44 -18.81
C TRP A 68 11.68 24.85 -18.88
N ALA A 69 12.70 25.66 -19.18
CA ALA A 69 14.08 25.22 -19.28
C ALA A 69 14.58 24.61 -17.97
N ASN A 70 14.21 25.21 -16.84
CA ASN A 70 14.55 24.71 -15.51
C ASN A 70 13.76 23.46 -15.09
N GLY A 71 12.61 23.18 -15.71
CA GLY A 71 11.79 21.99 -15.51
C GLY A 71 12.12 20.82 -16.44
N THR A 72 13.00 20.99 -17.44
CA THR A 72 13.40 19.89 -18.33
C THR A 72 14.38 18.91 -17.66
N ASP A 73 14.38 17.64 -18.12
CA ASP A 73 15.20 16.57 -17.57
C ASP A 73 16.14 15.94 -18.63
N GLY A 74 17.13 15.18 -18.17
CA GLY A 74 18.02 14.37 -19.00
C GLY A 74 18.89 15.18 -19.98
N ASN A 75 19.16 14.60 -21.15
CA ASN A 75 20.06 15.17 -22.17
C ASN A 75 19.61 16.56 -22.66
N LEU A 76 18.30 16.85 -22.65
CA LEU A 76 17.79 18.17 -23.03
C LEU A 76 18.26 19.22 -22.01
N ARG A 77 18.11 18.95 -20.73
CA ARG A 77 18.57 19.83 -19.66
C ARG A 77 20.07 20.07 -19.71
N GLU A 78 20.85 18.97 -19.85
CA GLU A 78 22.31 19.05 -19.95
C GLU A 78 22.73 19.94 -21.10
N SER A 79 22.08 19.79 -22.27
CA SER A 79 22.37 20.62 -23.46
C SER A 79 22.03 22.09 -23.23
N LEU A 80 20.85 22.40 -22.65
CA LEU A 80 20.45 23.78 -22.37
C LEU A 80 21.41 24.48 -21.40
N VAL A 81 21.85 23.77 -20.35
CA VAL A 81 22.86 24.28 -19.39
C VAL A 81 24.21 24.49 -20.08
N ALA A 82 24.68 23.52 -20.88
CA ALA A 82 25.94 23.63 -21.60
C ALA A 82 25.96 24.81 -22.61
N TRP A 83 24.79 25.21 -23.11
CA TRP A 83 24.66 26.37 -24.02
C TRP A 83 24.31 27.67 -23.28
N GLY A 84 24.19 27.65 -21.94
CA GLY A 84 23.85 28.80 -21.11
C GLY A 84 22.45 29.35 -21.36
N LEU A 85 21.52 28.46 -21.74
CA LEU A 85 20.08 28.74 -21.93
C LEU A 85 19.22 28.31 -20.74
N ALA A 86 19.78 27.55 -19.82
CA ALA A 86 19.20 27.24 -18.54
C ALA A 86 20.24 27.53 -17.46
N ASP A 87 19.79 27.86 -16.29
CA ASP A 87 20.70 27.97 -15.16
C ASP A 87 21.45 26.64 -15.05
N PRO A 88 22.81 26.66 -14.91
CA PRO A 88 23.49 25.47 -14.44
C PRO A 88 22.65 25.02 -13.27
N VAL A 89 22.27 23.72 -13.21
CA VAL A 89 21.59 23.20 -12.03
C VAL A 89 22.34 23.83 -10.90
N SER A 90 21.82 24.94 -10.36
CA SER A 90 22.44 25.50 -9.20
C SER A 90 22.40 24.28 -8.31
N GLU A 91 23.58 23.68 -8.09
CA GLU A 91 23.81 22.99 -6.87
C GLU A 91 23.48 24.07 -5.84
N LYS A 92 22.15 24.35 -5.70
CA LYS A 92 21.61 25.02 -4.54
C LYS A 92 22.29 24.27 -3.46
N LEU A 93 23.29 24.85 -2.86
CA LEU A 93 24.05 24.37 -1.76
C LEU A 93 23.25 23.29 -1.04
N VAL A 94 23.20 22.09 -1.64
CA VAL A 94 23.00 20.89 -0.90
C VAL A 94 24.25 20.95 -0.07
N THR A 95 24.12 21.62 1.08
CA THR A 95 25.17 21.73 2.07
C THR A 95 25.78 20.36 2.11
N ASP A 96 27.10 20.22 2.17
CA ASP A 96 27.77 18.90 2.25
C ASP A 96 27.06 17.96 3.20
N ALA A 97 26.35 18.49 4.19
CA ALA A 97 25.42 17.79 5.07
C ALA A 97 24.34 16.97 4.35
N GLY A 98 23.69 17.46 3.30
CA GLY A 98 22.65 16.71 2.56
C GLY A 98 23.22 15.58 1.69
N ARG A 99 24.53 15.55 1.48
CA ARG A 99 25.25 14.48 0.76
C ARG A 99 25.68 13.34 1.68
N LEU A 100 25.55 13.53 3.00
CA LEU A 100 25.90 12.54 4.02
C LEU A 100 24.65 11.79 4.50
N LEU A 101 24.81 10.51 4.80
CA LEU A 101 23.69 9.62 5.16
C LEU A 101 22.89 10.10 6.39
N GLY A 102 23.58 10.42 7.49
CA GLY A 102 22.94 10.84 8.74
C GLY A 102 22.08 12.09 8.56
N PRO A 103 22.67 13.23 8.15
CA PRO A 103 21.95 14.48 7.90
C PRO A 103 20.82 14.36 6.90
N PHE A 104 20.99 13.59 5.81
CA PHE A 104 19.91 13.30 4.86
C PHE A 104 18.73 12.59 5.52
N LEU A 105 18.99 11.51 6.28
CA LEU A 105 17.93 10.77 6.98
C LEU A 105 17.22 11.62 8.03
N ASP A 106 17.93 12.52 8.71
CA ASP A 106 17.34 13.46 9.68
C ASP A 106 16.44 14.48 8.99
N ALA A 107 16.90 15.06 7.89
CA ALA A 107 16.10 15.98 7.07
C ALA A 107 14.85 15.28 6.48
N TYR A 108 15.01 14.05 5.98
CA TYR A 108 13.88 13.25 5.50
C TYR A 108 12.84 13.02 6.59
N ILE A 109 13.25 12.63 7.79
CA ILE A 109 12.31 12.37 8.90
C ILE A 109 11.62 13.67 9.33
N ALA A 110 12.36 14.77 9.40
CA ALA A 110 11.81 16.09 9.76
C ALA A 110 10.80 16.61 8.74
N SER A 111 11.01 16.35 7.45
CA SER A 111 10.09 16.76 6.38
C SER A 111 8.76 16.00 6.37
N ARG A 112 8.70 14.82 7.02
CA ARG A 112 7.51 13.95 7.02
C ARG A 112 6.52 14.35 8.11
N THR A 113 5.95 15.53 8.00
CA THR A 113 4.87 16.03 8.88
C THR A 113 3.51 15.36 8.62
N ASP A 114 3.39 14.66 7.49
CA ASP A 114 2.21 13.95 7.02
C ASP A 114 2.00 12.58 7.68
N VAL A 115 2.98 12.08 8.47
CA VAL A 115 2.93 10.73 9.03
C VAL A 115 2.55 10.71 10.51
N LYS A 116 1.97 9.58 10.94
CA LYS A 116 1.65 9.37 12.37
C LYS A 116 2.93 9.19 13.20
N ARG A 117 2.88 9.61 14.48
CA ARG A 117 3.98 9.46 15.45
C ARG A 117 4.62 8.05 15.44
N THR A 118 3.79 7.00 15.32
CA THR A 118 4.31 5.61 15.25
C THR A 118 5.12 5.33 13.99
N THR A 119 4.79 5.99 12.86
CA THR A 119 5.56 5.88 11.61
C THR A 119 6.89 6.61 11.75
N GLU A 120 6.90 7.78 12.35
CA GLU A 120 8.11 8.55 12.65
C GLU A 120 9.07 7.76 13.56
N ILE A 121 8.57 7.15 14.64
CA ILE A 121 9.36 6.25 15.51
C ILE A 121 9.99 5.11 14.69
N ASN A 122 9.23 4.52 13.79
CA ASN A 122 9.73 3.46 12.91
C ASN A 122 10.81 3.97 11.93
N TYR A 123 10.69 5.20 11.43
CA TYR A 123 11.73 5.82 10.61
C TYR A 123 13.00 6.06 11.44
N LYS A 124 12.89 6.60 12.64
CA LYS A 124 14.01 6.80 13.56
C LYS A 124 14.74 5.48 13.89
N GLN A 125 14.00 4.37 14.07
CA GLN A 125 14.60 3.05 14.26
C GLN A 125 15.38 2.60 13.01
N THR A 126 14.83 2.80 11.81
CA THR A 126 15.51 2.43 10.56
C THR A 126 16.76 3.30 10.34
N ARG A 127 16.66 4.61 10.61
CA ARG A 127 17.79 5.53 10.59
C ARG A 127 18.91 5.05 11.52
N ARG A 128 18.57 4.66 12.75
CA ARG A 128 19.58 4.16 13.70
C ARG A 128 20.36 2.97 13.13
N LEU A 129 19.67 1.98 12.53
CA LEU A 129 20.30 0.81 11.94
C LEU A 129 21.14 1.14 10.70
N LEU A 130 20.72 2.11 9.90
CA LEU A 130 21.51 2.59 8.75
C LEU A 130 22.78 3.30 9.21
N VAL A 131 22.65 4.20 10.18
CA VAL A 131 23.79 4.95 10.72
C VAL A 131 24.75 4.05 11.51
N GLU A 132 24.22 3.07 12.22
CA GLU A 132 25.03 2.08 12.95
C GLU A 132 25.91 1.24 12.02
N TYR A 133 25.41 0.90 10.85
CA TYR A 133 26.14 0.08 9.88
C TYR A 133 27.08 0.90 8.99
N PHE A 134 26.59 2.01 8.44
CA PHE A 134 27.35 2.81 7.45
C PHE A 134 28.16 3.96 8.08
N GLY A 135 27.70 4.49 9.20
CA GLY A 135 28.17 5.74 9.79
C GLY A 135 27.34 6.95 9.33
N ALA A 136 27.18 7.93 10.21
CA ALA A 136 26.41 9.15 9.91
C ALA A 136 27.08 10.02 8.81
N SER A 137 28.40 10.05 8.77
CA SER A 137 29.19 10.83 7.81
C SER A 137 29.47 10.06 6.51
N HIS A 138 28.82 8.92 6.30
CA HIS A 138 29.02 8.15 5.07
C HIS A 138 28.39 8.86 3.87
N PRO A 139 29.12 9.08 2.75
CA PRO A 139 28.56 9.73 1.57
C PRO A 139 27.45 8.89 0.94
N LEU A 140 26.28 9.50 0.67
CA LEU A 140 25.15 8.80 0.03
C LEU A 140 25.52 8.15 -1.30
N ARG A 141 26.34 8.83 -2.11
CA ARG A 141 26.73 8.38 -3.45
C ARG A 141 27.69 7.20 -3.45
N SER A 142 28.34 6.89 -2.34
CA SER A 142 29.25 5.75 -2.21
C SER A 142 28.55 4.46 -1.82
N ILE A 143 27.28 4.52 -1.39
CA ILE A 143 26.50 3.34 -1.06
C ILE A 143 26.12 2.61 -2.35
N THR A 144 26.52 1.36 -2.47
CA THR A 144 26.20 0.49 -3.61
C THR A 144 25.05 -0.46 -3.32
N ALA A 145 24.50 -1.11 -4.36
CA ALA A 145 23.49 -2.15 -4.17
C ALA A 145 24.04 -3.35 -3.36
N ALA A 146 25.33 -3.67 -3.54
CA ALA A 146 26.00 -4.71 -2.76
C ALA A 146 26.09 -4.34 -1.26
N ASP A 147 26.25 -3.06 -0.94
CA ASP A 147 26.25 -2.58 0.45
C ASP A 147 24.85 -2.69 1.08
N ALA A 148 23.81 -2.41 0.32
CA ALA A 148 22.43 -2.60 0.76
C ALA A 148 22.15 -4.08 1.12
N ASP A 149 22.63 -5.03 0.30
CA ASP A 149 22.53 -6.47 0.58
C ASP A 149 23.38 -6.87 1.79
N ARG A 150 24.58 -6.30 1.96
CA ARG A 150 25.42 -6.52 3.14
C ARG A 150 24.74 -6.01 4.41
N TRP A 151 24.15 -4.81 4.38
CA TRP A 151 23.38 -4.26 5.49
C TRP A 151 22.20 -5.17 5.89
N ARG A 152 21.46 -5.71 4.91
CA ARG A 152 20.39 -6.68 5.18
C ARG A 152 20.93 -7.94 5.87
N ARG A 153 22.04 -8.52 5.39
CA ARG A 153 22.66 -9.71 6.00
C ARG A 153 23.15 -9.42 7.42
N TRP A 154 23.73 -8.25 7.64
CA TRP A 154 24.14 -7.80 8.96
C TRP A 154 22.96 -7.70 9.96
N MET A 155 21.78 -7.22 9.54
CA MET A 155 20.60 -7.26 10.38
C MET A 155 20.11 -8.70 10.66
N LEU A 156 20.19 -9.61 9.67
CA LEU A 156 19.79 -11.01 9.83
C LEU A 156 20.73 -11.80 10.77
N ALA A 157 21.99 -11.42 10.87
CA ALA A 157 22.94 -11.98 11.82
C ALA A 157 22.68 -11.57 13.28
N ARG A 158 21.76 -10.63 13.50
CA ARG A 158 21.33 -10.18 14.84
C ARG A 158 20.07 -10.93 15.28
N PRO A 159 19.71 -10.89 16.57
CA PRO A 159 18.48 -11.49 17.08
C PRO A 159 17.23 -10.71 16.63
N MET A 160 17.08 -10.51 15.32
CA MET A 160 15.96 -9.80 14.70
C MET A 160 15.11 -10.76 13.86
N ALA A 161 13.80 -10.70 14.05
CA ALA A 161 12.89 -11.48 13.20
C ALA A 161 12.99 -11.04 11.72
N VAL A 162 12.95 -11.99 10.79
CA VAL A 162 13.01 -11.75 9.33
C VAL A 162 11.97 -10.72 8.89
N ALA A 163 10.75 -10.77 9.44
CA ALA A 163 9.70 -9.79 9.17
C ALA A 163 10.07 -8.36 9.62
N THR A 164 10.87 -8.22 10.69
CA THR A 164 11.37 -6.92 11.16
C THR A 164 12.43 -6.38 10.21
N VAL A 165 13.38 -7.23 9.80
CA VAL A 165 14.40 -6.88 8.79
C VAL A 165 13.73 -6.46 7.48
N SER A 166 12.72 -7.20 7.01
CA SER A 166 11.97 -6.86 5.80
C SER A 166 11.34 -5.45 5.88
N LYS A 167 10.77 -5.10 7.04
CA LYS A 167 10.20 -3.75 7.26
C LYS A 167 11.25 -2.65 7.23
N HIS A 168 12.43 -2.88 7.82
CA HIS A 168 13.54 -1.92 7.73
C HIS A 168 14.03 -1.76 6.29
N CYS A 169 14.16 -2.84 5.53
CA CYS A 169 14.51 -2.78 4.11
C CYS A 169 13.51 -1.95 3.30
N LYS A 170 12.21 -2.12 3.53
CA LYS A 170 11.17 -1.33 2.85
C LYS A 170 11.26 0.16 3.18
N ARG A 171 11.48 0.50 4.46
CA ARG A 171 11.62 1.90 4.88
C ARG A 171 12.88 2.53 4.30
N ALA A 172 14.00 1.82 4.32
CA ALA A 172 15.24 2.28 3.68
C ALA A 172 15.04 2.54 2.18
N LYS A 173 14.33 1.62 1.46
CA LYS A 173 13.93 1.87 0.06
C LYS A 173 13.19 3.18 -0.11
N THR A 174 12.18 3.43 0.72
CA THR A 174 11.36 4.64 0.65
C THR A 174 12.22 5.89 0.89
N MET A 175 13.05 5.90 1.91
CA MET A 175 13.95 7.02 2.24
C MET A 175 14.94 7.30 1.10
N LEU A 176 15.63 6.28 0.59
CA LEU A 176 16.63 6.47 -0.47
C LEU A 176 15.98 6.72 -1.86
N SER A 177 14.71 6.38 -2.05
CA SER A 177 13.96 6.80 -3.24
C SER A 177 13.66 8.30 -3.21
N ASP A 178 13.49 8.90 -2.05
CA ASP A 178 13.35 10.35 -1.91
C ASP A 178 14.67 11.07 -2.22
N ALA A 179 15.83 10.49 -1.84
CA ALA A 179 17.14 11.02 -2.25
C ALA A 179 17.31 11.07 -3.80
N VAL A 180 16.65 10.16 -4.52
CA VAL A 180 16.63 10.21 -5.99
C VAL A 180 15.73 11.34 -6.50
N LYS A 181 14.56 11.54 -5.89
CA LYS A 181 13.66 12.66 -6.23
C LYS A 181 14.33 14.01 -5.96
N ASP A 182 15.09 14.11 -4.86
CA ASP A 182 15.87 15.30 -4.50
C ASP A 182 17.15 15.46 -5.32
N ARG A 183 17.36 14.57 -6.33
CA ARG A 183 18.55 14.57 -7.21
C ARG A 183 19.88 14.39 -6.48
N LEU A 184 19.88 13.92 -5.26
CA LEU A 184 21.07 13.57 -4.50
C LEU A 184 21.73 12.29 -5.01
N LEU A 185 20.90 11.37 -5.54
CA LEU A 185 21.29 10.09 -6.15
C LEU A 185 20.75 9.97 -7.57
N LYS A 186 21.48 9.33 -8.48
CA LYS A 186 20.98 8.96 -9.82
C LYS A 186 19.96 7.82 -9.76
N SER A 187 20.20 6.85 -8.87
CA SER A 187 19.32 5.71 -8.61
C SER A 187 19.45 5.26 -7.16
N SER A 188 18.39 4.67 -6.61
CA SER A 188 18.43 4.17 -5.22
C SER A 188 19.21 2.85 -5.14
N PRO A 189 20.30 2.77 -4.35
CA PRO A 189 21.04 1.53 -4.15
C PRO A 189 20.21 0.43 -3.47
N PHE A 190 19.12 0.81 -2.81
CA PHE A 190 18.21 -0.13 -2.15
C PHE A 190 17.08 -0.64 -3.06
N GLN A 191 16.99 -0.18 -4.33
CA GLN A 191 15.84 -0.48 -5.19
C GLN A 191 15.64 -1.99 -5.44
N ALA A 192 16.70 -2.72 -5.70
CA ALA A 192 16.68 -4.16 -5.94
C ALA A 192 16.62 -5.00 -4.65
N LEU A 193 16.82 -4.38 -3.47
CA LEU A 193 16.91 -5.08 -2.19
C LEU A 193 15.63 -5.87 -1.89
N LYS A 194 15.74 -7.20 -1.72
CA LYS A 194 14.61 -8.07 -1.35
C LYS A 194 14.48 -8.13 0.18
N GLY A 195 13.37 -7.61 0.72
CA GLY A 195 13.11 -7.61 2.18
C GLY A 195 12.95 -9.01 2.76
N GLY A 196 12.24 -9.89 2.08
CA GLY A 196 11.86 -11.24 2.56
C GLY A 196 10.40 -11.32 3.02
N LYS A 197 10.01 -12.49 3.54
CA LYS A 197 8.64 -12.77 4.02
C LYS A 197 8.33 -11.94 5.28
N GLU A 198 7.17 -11.30 5.33
CA GLU A 198 6.73 -10.49 6.47
C GLU A 198 5.74 -11.19 7.38
N SER A 199 5.06 -12.24 6.89
CA SER A 199 4.17 -13.06 7.69
C SER A 199 4.98 -14.07 8.50
N ASN A 200 4.53 -14.29 9.73
CA ASN A 200 5.00 -15.38 10.58
C ASN A 200 3.75 -16.14 11.05
N ASP A 201 3.51 -17.28 10.44
CA ASP A 201 2.31 -18.08 10.61
C ASP A 201 2.33 -18.82 11.95
N THR A 202 3.52 -19.08 12.54
CA THR A 202 3.68 -19.69 13.88
C THR A 202 3.13 -18.82 15.02
N ARG A 203 2.74 -17.59 14.73
CA ARG A 203 2.16 -16.66 15.72
C ARG A 203 0.65 -16.54 15.60
N HIS A 204 0.02 -17.35 14.77
CA HIS A 204 -1.43 -17.47 14.71
C HIS A 204 -1.92 -18.30 15.90
N PHE A 205 -3.06 -17.91 16.44
CA PHE A 205 -3.70 -18.58 17.56
C PHE A 205 -5.22 -18.33 17.49
N LEU A 206 -5.99 -19.39 17.61
CA LEU A 206 -7.44 -19.31 17.70
C LEU A 206 -7.87 -19.30 19.16
N VAL A 207 -8.64 -18.27 19.53
CA VAL A 207 -9.15 -18.13 20.90
C VAL A 207 -10.52 -18.79 21.00
N GLY A 208 -10.58 -19.96 21.61
CA GLY A 208 -11.81 -20.73 21.80
C GLY A 208 -12.89 -19.99 22.57
N ILE A 209 -14.12 -20.46 22.44
CA ILE A 209 -15.31 -19.83 23.06
C ILE A 209 -15.21 -19.93 24.59
N ASP A 210 -14.81 -21.08 25.15
CA ASP A 210 -14.72 -21.26 26.60
C ASP A 210 -13.65 -20.37 27.23
N ALA A 211 -12.48 -20.27 26.60
CA ALA A 211 -11.45 -19.31 26.99
C ALA A 211 -11.98 -17.87 26.89
N SER A 212 -12.76 -17.54 25.86
CA SER A 212 -13.36 -16.21 25.71
C SER A 212 -14.34 -15.89 26.84
N LYS A 213 -15.17 -16.85 27.24
CA LYS A 213 -16.09 -16.70 28.38
C LYS A 213 -15.36 -16.54 29.70
N ALA A 214 -14.32 -17.36 29.95
CA ALA A 214 -13.49 -17.27 31.16
C ALA A 214 -12.81 -15.88 31.25
N ILE A 215 -12.27 -15.38 30.13
CA ILE A 215 -11.66 -14.05 30.08
C ILE A 215 -12.66 -12.94 30.36
N LEU A 216 -13.87 -13.02 29.78
CA LEU A 216 -14.94 -12.05 30.01
C LEU A 216 -15.32 -11.98 31.49
N GLY A 217 -15.47 -13.14 32.15
CA GLY A 217 -15.75 -13.24 33.58
C GLY A 217 -14.63 -12.72 34.49
N ALA A 218 -13.38 -12.76 34.01
CA ALA A 218 -12.20 -12.27 34.73
C ALA A 218 -11.91 -10.77 34.48
N CYS A 219 -12.70 -10.08 33.64
CA CYS A 219 -12.55 -8.66 33.43
C CYS A 219 -12.83 -7.87 34.72
N PRO A 220 -11.93 -6.95 35.13
CA PRO A 220 -12.03 -6.29 36.42
C PRO A 220 -13.16 -5.26 36.53
N ASP A 221 -13.63 -4.75 35.41
CA ASP A 221 -14.65 -3.70 35.34
C ASP A 221 -15.42 -3.73 33.99
N ALA A 222 -16.46 -2.89 33.90
CA ALA A 222 -17.29 -2.76 32.71
C ALA A 222 -16.49 -2.30 31.49
N ASP A 223 -15.56 -1.37 31.65
CA ASP A 223 -14.68 -0.89 30.55
C ASP A 223 -13.87 -2.04 29.95
N TRP A 224 -13.30 -2.93 30.75
CA TRP A 224 -12.58 -4.09 30.25
C TRP A 224 -13.50 -5.13 29.59
N ARG A 225 -14.72 -5.30 30.06
CA ARG A 225 -15.71 -6.14 29.36
C ARG A 225 -16.01 -5.57 27.99
N VAL A 226 -16.18 -4.25 27.86
CA VAL A 226 -16.35 -3.57 26.56
C VAL A 226 -15.10 -3.73 25.67
N ILE A 227 -13.90 -3.45 26.19
CA ILE A 227 -12.64 -3.60 25.44
C ILE A 227 -12.52 -5.02 24.88
N PHE A 228 -12.74 -6.01 25.72
CA PHE A 228 -12.60 -7.41 25.31
C PHE A 228 -13.69 -7.81 24.31
N SER A 229 -14.95 -7.47 24.58
CA SER A 229 -16.07 -7.81 23.69
C SER A 229 -15.93 -7.18 22.30
N LEU A 230 -15.56 -5.91 22.22
CA LEU A 230 -15.31 -5.23 20.94
C LEU A 230 -14.13 -5.85 20.18
N ALA A 231 -13.06 -6.23 20.88
CA ALA A 231 -11.89 -6.85 20.24
C ALA A 231 -12.16 -8.29 19.82
N ARG A 232 -12.87 -9.11 20.64
CA ARG A 232 -13.11 -10.53 20.43
C ARG A 232 -14.26 -10.80 19.46
N TRP A 233 -15.43 -10.25 19.73
CA TRP A 233 -16.63 -10.51 18.93
C TRP A 233 -16.87 -9.48 17.83
N GLY A 234 -16.50 -8.21 18.06
CA GLY A 234 -16.54 -7.18 17.00
C GLY A 234 -15.34 -7.23 16.07
N GLY A 235 -14.27 -7.87 16.48
CA GLY A 235 -13.01 -7.89 15.73
C GLY A 235 -12.40 -6.49 15.52
N LEU A 236 -12.66 -5.53 16.42
CA LEU A 236 -12.15 -4.17 16.34
C LEU A 236 -10.64 -4.14 16.64
N ARG A 237 -9.95 -3.19 16.02
CA ARG A 237 -8.50 -2.99 16.29
C ARG A 237 -8.32 -2.35 17.67
N CYS A 238 -7.69 -3.08 18.58
CA CYS A 238 -7.32 -2.57 19.88
C CYS A 238 -5.86 -2.06 19.86
N PRO A 239 -5.57 -0.86 20.37
CA PRO A 239 -6.49 0.07 21.04
C PRO A 239 -7.26 1.01 20.12
N SER A 240 -6.85 1.19 18.87
CA SER A 240 -7.18 2.36 18.03
C SER A 240 -8.66 2.51 17.65
N GLU A 241 -9.41 1.43 17.48
CA GLU A 241 -10.85 1.48 17.16
C GLU A 241 -11.69 1.29 18.41
N VAL A 242 -11.22 0.42 19.32
CA VAL A 242 -11.91 0.13 20.57
C VAL A 242 -12.02 1.37 21.46
N LEU A 243 -10.90 2.08 21.67
CA LEU A 243 -10.88 3.27 22.54
C LEU A 243 -11.47 4.52 21.85
N ALA A 244 -11.64 4.50 20.53
CA ALA A 244 -12.21 5.63 19.80
C ALA A 244 -13.74 5.59 19.71
N LEU A 245 -14.38 4.46 20.02
CA LEU A 245 -15.82 4.28 19.90
C LEU A 245 -16.57 5.18 20.90
N LYS A 246 -17.49 5.98 20.36
CA LYS A 246 -18.35 6.88 21.14
C LYS A 246 -19.73 6.28 21.32
N TRP A 247 -20.45 6.73 22.34
CA TRP A 247 -21.86 6.33 22.51
C TRP A 247 -22.74 6.78 21.35
N SER A 248 -22.44 7.93 20.72
CA SER A 248 -23.12 8.38 19.51
C SER A 248 -22.88 7.51 18.26
N ASP A 249 -21.90 6.63 18.30
CA ASP A 249 -21.62 5.67 17.22
C ASP A 249 -22.35 4.32 17.41
N VAL A 250 -23.10 4.17 18.51
CA VAL A 250 -23.85 2.96 18.87
C VAL A 250 -25.30 3.10 18.45
N ASP A 251 -25.67 2.44 17.35
CA ASP A 251 -27.06 2.38 16.92
C ASP A 251 -27.75 1.16 17.53
N TRP A 252 -28.48 1.40 18.61
CA TRP A 252 -29.21 0.37 19.36
C TRP A 252 -30.37 -0.20 18.55
N SER A 253 -31.02 0.61 17.72
CA SER A 253 -32.21 0.24 16.95
C SER A 253 -31.87 -0.68 15.79
N LEU A 254 -30.84 -0.34 15.02
CA LEU A 254 -30.35 -1.15 13.91
C LEU A 254 -29.37 -2.24 14.33
N GLY A 255 -28.95 -2.27 15.61
CA GLY A 255 -27.97 -3.22 16.10
C GLY A 255 -26.60 -3.09 15.41
N ARG A 256 -26.10 -1.87 15.24
CA ARG A 256 -24.86 -1.57 14.51
C ARG A 256 -23.97 -0.61 15.28
N LEU A 257 -22.66 -0.77 15.07
CA LEU A 257 -21.63 0.15 15.54
C LEU A 257 -21.00 0.85 14.34
N ARG A 258 -20.96 2.17 14.35
CA ARG A 258 -20.21 2.97 13.38
C ARG A 258 -18.75 3.05 13.82
N ILE A 259 -17.85 2.47 13.06
CA ILE A 259 -16.42 2.44 13.38
C ILE A 259 -15.69 3.39 12.47
N ASP A 260 -15.14 4.46 13.03
CA ASP A 260 -14.24 5.36 12.31
C ASP A 260 -12.79 4.88 12.49
N SER A 261 -12.24 4.31 11.44
CA SER A 261 -10.89 3.75 11.46
C SER A 261 -9.89 4.67 10.76
N PRO A 262 -8.85 5.13 11.46
CA PRO A 262 -7.81 5.97 10.86
C PRO A 262 -7.07 5.31 9.68
N LYS A 263 -7.22 4.00 9.48
CA LYS A 263 -6.54 3.23 8.42
C LYS A 263 -7.44 2.85 7.26
N THR A 264 -8.73 2.69 7.51
CA THR A 264 -9.66 2.09 6.53
C THR A 264 -10.93 2.90 6.32
N GLY A 265 -11.03 4.07 6.93
CA GLY A 265 -12.22 4.91 6.88
C GLY A 265 -13.38 4.36 7.71
N VAL A 266 -14.57 4.90 7.48
CA VAL A 266 -15.79 4.53 8.19
C VAL A 266 -16.32 3.19 7.69
N ARG A 267 -16.76 2.35 8.64
CA ARG A 267 -17.49 1.11 8.40
C ARG A 267 -18.50 0.85 9.48
N TYR A 268 -19.38 -0.11 9.24
CA TYR A 268 -20.33 -0.59 10.25
C TYR A 268 -19.98 -2.01 10.67
N CYS A 269 -20.05 -2.27 11.99
CA CYS A 269 -19.86 -3.56 12.61
C CYS A 269 -21.20 -4.01 13.21
N PRO A 270 -21.66 -5.26 13.01
CA PRO A 270 -22.83 -5.77 13.71
C PRO A 270 -22.61 -5.76 15.23
N MET A 271 -23.63 -5.40 15.97
CA MET A 271 -23.65 -5.46 17.44
C MET A 271 -24.05 -6.87 17.87
N PHE A 272 -23.05 -7.75 17.97
CA PHE A 272 -23.26 -9.12 18.44
C PHE A 272 -23.76 -9.12 19.89
N PRO A 273 -24.46 -10.20 20.33
CA PRO A 273 -25.07 -10.27 21.68
C PRO A 273 -24.12 -9.91 22.81
N GLU A 274 -22.89 -10.45 22.78
CA GLU A 274 -21.86 -10.22 23.80
C GLU A 274 -21.39 -8.76 23.85
N ILE A 275 -21.39 -8.09 22.70
CA ILE A 275 -21.08 -6.66 22.62
C ILE A 275 -22.23 -5.85 23.20
N ARG A 276 -23.48 -6.21 22.84
CA ARG A 276 -24.67 -5.51 23.30
C ARG A 276 -24.76 -5.55 24.82
N GLU A 277 -24.52 -6.71 25.41
CA GLU A 277 -24.53 -6.87 26.87
C GLU A 277 -23.43 -6.05 27.54
N ALA A 278 -22.20 -6.13 27.06
CA ALA A 278 -21.10 -5.38 27.62
C ALA A 278 -21.31 -3.86 27.51
N LEU A 279 -21.86 -3.38 26.38
CA LEU A 279 -22.20 -1.96 26.22
C LEU A 279 -23.33 -1.50 27.11
N LYS A 280 -24.38 -2.34 27.35
CA LYS A 280 -25.45 -2.03 28.27
C LYS A 280 -24.94 -1.91 29.71
N ASP A 281 -24.10 -2.83 30.14
CA ASP A 281 -23.50 -2.86 31.45
C ASP A 281 -22.56 -1.66 31.74
N ALA A 282 -21.92 -1.13 30.70
CA ALA A 282 -21.03 0.01 30.80
C ALA A 282 -21.66 1.36 30.43
N PHE A 283 -22.99 1.37 30.15
CA PHE A 283 -23.64 2.57 29.64
C PHE A 283 -23.62 3.70 30.67
N ASP A 284 -23.07 4.85 30.25
CA ASP A 284 -23.04 6.07 31.06
C ASP A 284 -23.50 7.23 30.15
N PRO A 285 -24.66 7.84 30.44
CA PRO A 285 -25.22 8.92 29.63
C PRO A 285 -24.36 10.20 29.62
N GLU A 286 -23.54 10.41 30.65
CA GLU A 286 -22.65 11.57 30.76
C GLU A 286 -21.31 11.36 30.03
N ALA A 287 -21.00 10.13 29.67
CA ALA A 287 -19.75 9.79 29.01
C ALA A 287 -19.83 9.94 27.50
N VAL A 288 -18.79 10.48 26.88
CA VAL A 288 -18.68 10.59 25.43
C VAL A 288 -18.27 9.25 24.78
N TYR A 289 -17.42 8.50 25.43
CA TYR A 289 -16.85 7.27 24.88
C TYR A 289 -17.34 6.03 25.60
N CYS A 290 -17.42 4.91 24.88
CA CYS A 290 -17.83 3.63 25.48
C CYS A 290 -16.78 3.05 26.44
N VAL A 291 -15.53 3.52 26.36
CA VAL A 291 -14.45 3.18 27.29
C VAL A 291 -13.84 4.48 27.80
N ASN A 292 -13.89 4.75 29.07
CA ASN A 292 -13.42 6.01 29.67
C ASN A 292 -12.07 5.88 30.39
N ARG A 293 -11.90 4.85 31.22
CA ARG A 293 -10.77 4.74 32.17
C ARG A 293 -9.41 4.45 31.51
N TYR A 294 -9.39 3.82 30.33
CA TYR A 294 -8.17 3.27 29.73
C TYR A 294 -7.73 4.04 28.48
N ARG A 295 -8.04 5.34 28.40
CA ARG A 295 -7.78 6.18 27.23
C ARG A 295 -6.45 6.91 27.24
N SER A 296 -5.77 7.01 28.37
CA SER A 296 -4.48 7.70 28.45
C SER A 296 -3.43 6.95 27.61
N GLY A 297 -2.60 7.69 26.87
CA GLY A 297 -1.55 7.12 26.02
C GLY A 297 -0.45 6.38 26.80
N GLU A 298 -0.41 6.52 28.12
CA GLU A 298 0.55 5.88 29.01
C GLU A 298 0.09 4.47 29.44
N GLN A 299 -1.18 4.15 29.27
CA GLN A 299 -1.71 2.85 29.69
C GLN A 299 -1.36 1.75 28.69
N ASN A 300 -0.71 0.72 29.18
CA ASN A 300 -0.39 -0.46 28.41
C ASN A 300 -1.47 -1.54 28.55
N LEU A 301 -2.49 -1.48 27.68
CA LEU A 301 -3.58 -2.46 27.66
C LEU A 301 -3.08 -3.90 27.55
N ARG A 302 -1.96 -4.14 26.88
CA ARG A 302 -1.39 -5.49 26.74
C ARG A 302 -0.94 -6.07 28.10
N THR A 303 -0.33 -5.27 28.95
CA THR A 303 0.10 -5.69 30.27
C THR A 303 -1.10 -6.03 31.16
N GLN A 304 -2.12 -5.17 31.13
CA GLN A 304 -3.34 -5.43 31.88
C GLN A 304 -4.09 -6.65 31.34
N PHE A 305 -4.16 -6.82 30.04
CA PHE A 305 -4.79 -8.01 29.46
C PHE A 305 -4.05 -9.29 29.85
N GLY A 306 -2.72 -9.27 29.93
CA GLY A 306 -1.94 -10.40 30.45
C GLY A 306 -2.27 -10.75 31.90
N ARG A 307 -2.63 -9.75 32.75
CA ARG A 307 -3.13 -10.00 34.12
C ARG A 307 -4.50 -10.65 34.12
N ILE A 308 -5.40 -10.18 33.25
CA ILE A 308 -6.74 -10.76 33.08
C ILE A 308 -6.66 -12.22 32.65
N LEU A 309 -5.79 -12.53 31.67
CA LEU A 309 -5.57 -13.92 31.23
C LEU A 309 -5.15 -14.82 32.37
N ARG A 310 -4.25 -14.33 33.24
CA ARG A 310 -3.80 -15.10 34.41
C ARG A 310 -4.93 -15.36 35.40
N VAL A 311 -5.76 -14.37 35.66
CA VAL A 311 -6.96 -14.53 36.55
C VAL A 311 -7.96 -15.50 35.91
N ALA A 312 -8.11 -15.47 34.58
CA ALA A 312 -8.98 -16.39 33.85
C ALA A 312 -8.44 -17.83 33.76
N GLY A 313 -7.22 -18.10 34.22
CA GLY A 313 -6.56 -19.40 34.03
C GLY A 313 -6.23 -19.72 32.58
N VAL A 314 -6.08 -18.72 31.73
CA VAL A 314 -5.84 -18.87 30.28
C VAL A 314 -4.39 -18.51 29.95
N GLU A 315 -3.69 -19.43 29.29
CA GLU A 315 -2.32 -19.19 28.83
C GLU A 315 -2.24 -18.07 27.81
N PRO A 316 -1.27 -17.15 27.96
CA PRO A 316 -1.06 -16.06 27.00
C PRO A 316 -0.59 -16.56 25.64
N TRP A 317 -1.14 -16.01 24.57
CA TRP A 317 -0.74 -16.30 23.20
C TRP A 317 0.03 -15.12 22.55
N PRO A 318 0.74 -15.34 21.43
CA PRO A 318 1.37 -14.26 20.68
C PRO A 318 0.37 -13.25 20.14
N LYS A 319 0.74 -11.95 20.06
CA LYS A 319 -0.10 -10.89 19.45
C LYS A 319 -1.54 -10.86 20.00
N LEU A 320 -1.70 -10.77 21.30
CA LEU A 320 -2.95 -10.93 22.05
C LEU A 320 -4.19 -10.38 21.31
N PHE A 321 -4.29 -9.08 21.08
CA PHE A 321 -5.46 -8.46 20.44
C PHE A 321 -5.58 -8.77 18.94
N VAL A 322 -4.46 -8.99 18.24
CA VAL A 322 -4.51 -9.33 16.81
C VAL A 322 -5.15 -10.70 16.62
N ASN A 323 -4.85 -11.67 17.49
CA ASN A 323 -5.42 -13.00 17.41
C ASN A 323 -6.90 -13.05 17.84
N LEU A 324 -7.38 -12.18 18.73
CA LEU A 324 -8.83 -12.01 18.96
C LEU A 324 -9.56 -11.65 17.65
N ARG A 325 -9.01 -10.65 16.94
CA ARG A 325 -9.57 -10.22 15.66
C ARG A 325 -9.43 -11.29 14.57
N SER A 326 -8.31 -12.02 14.54
CA SER A 326 -8.07 -13.14 13.61
C SER A 326 -9.06 -14.25 13.84
N THR A 327 -9.28 -14.65 15.10
CA THR A 327 -10.30 -15.64 15.48
C THR A 327 -11.68 -15.24 14.98
N ARG A 328 -12.08 -13.99 15.26
CA ARG A 328 -13.41 -13.53 14.81
C ARG A 328 -13.53 -13.52 13.28
N ARG A 329 -12.46 -13.16 12.58
CA ARG A 329 -12.46 -13.21 11.11
C ARG A 329 -12.68 -14.62 10.59
N THR A 330 -12.01 -15.61 11.16
CA THR A 330 -12.16 -17.02 10.79
C THR A 330 -13.60 -17.51 11.07
N GLU A 331 -14.13 -17.27 12.27
CA GLU A 331 -15.49 -17.64 12.64
C GLU A 331 -16.57 -17.03 11.72
N LEU A 332 -16.41 -15.76 11.36
CA LEU A 332 -17.37 -15.09 10.48
C LEU A 332 -17.31 -15.62 9.05
N GLN A 333 -16.11 -16.01 8.58
CA GLN A 333 -15.92 -16.54 7.24
C GLN A 333 -16.64 -17.87 7.02
N GLU A 334 -16.79 -18.68 8.07
CA GLU A 334 -17.54 -19.95 8.03
C GLU A 334 -19.05 -19.75 7.84
N ARG A 335 -19.57 -18.55 8.23
CA ARG A 335 -21.01 -18.29 8.27
C ARG A 335 -21.49 -17.28 7.23
N PHE A 336 -20.62 -16.41 6.76
CA PHE A 336 -20.98 -15.29 5.90
C PHE A 336 -20.05 -15.17 4.69
N PRO A 337 -20.55 -14.72 3.53
CA PRO A 337 -19.75 -14.50 2.34
C PRO A 337 -18.59 -13.52 2.59
N ASP A 338 -17.47 -13.76 1.93
CA ASP A 338 -16.21 -13.01 2.14
C ASP A 338 -16.38 -11.49 2.00
N HIS A 339 -17.15 -11.01 1.00
CA HIS A 339 -17.38 -9.59 0.79
C HIS A 339 -18.12 -8.91 1.95
N VAL A 340 -19.04 -9.63 2.62
CA VAL A 340 -19.79 -9.17 3.80
C VAL A 340 -18.83 -9.02 4.98
N VAL A 341 -18.05 -10.07 5.25
CA VAL A 341 -17.11 -10.07 6.36
C VAL A 341 -16.00 -9.03 6.15
N ASN A 342 -15.50 -8.89 4.93
CA ASN A 342 -14.53 -7.85 4.59
C ASN A 342 -15.07 -6.44 4.88
N ARG A 343 -16.36 -6.19 4.60
CA ARG A 343 -17.01 -4.91 4.87
C ARG A 343 -17.10 -4.63 6.36
N TRP A 344 -17.52 -5.62 7.17
CA TRP A 344 -17.59 -5.48 8.63
C TRP A 344 -16.24 -5.33 9.29
N MET A 345 -15.25 -6.09 8.83
CA MET A 345 -13.90 -6.10 9.40
C MET A 345 -13.02 -4.94 8.89
N GLY A 346 -13.37 -4.32 7.77
CA GLY A 346 -12.62 -3.21 7.19
C GLY A 346 -11.22 -3.63 6.71
N HIS A 347 -11.15 -4.65 5.86
CA HIS A 347 -9.94 -5.04 5.14
C HIS A 347 -10.29 -5.70 3.79
N SER A 348 -9.33 -5.80 2.89
CA SER A 348 -9.49 -6.52 1.63
C SER A 348 -9.31 -8.03 1.81
N GLY A 349 -9.84 -8.84 0.88
CA GLY A 349 -9.67 -10.30 0.88
C GLY A 349 -8.21 -10.72 0.95
N LYS A 350 -7.32 -10.10 0.15
CA LYS A 350 -5.86 -10.36 0.19
C LYS A 350 -5.22 -10.14 1.56
N VAL A 351 -5.71 -9.14 2.32
CA VAL A 351 -5.24 -8.88 3.70
C VAL A 351 -5.81 -9.91 4.66
N ALA A 352 -7.05 -10.34 4.45
CA ALA A 352 -7.69 -11.37 5.26
C ALA A 352 -6.94 -12.70 5.16
N GLU A 353 -6.74 -13.17 3.96
CA GLU A 353 -6.03 -14.42 3.65
C GLU A 353 -4.62 -14.43 4.25
N LYS A 354 -3.87 -13.37 4.05
CA LYS A 354 -2.47 -13.30 4.50
C LYS A 354 -2.28 -13.20 6.01
N HIS A 355 -3.23 -12.60 6.74
CA HIS A 355 -2.97 -12.17 8.12
C HIS A 355 -4.00 -12.63 9.14
N TYR A 356 -5.17 -13.08 8.72
CA TYR A 356 -6.29 -13.34 9.62
C TYR A 356 -6.94 -14.70 9.46
N LEU A 357 -7.06 -15.22 8.25
CA LEU A 357 -7.67 -16.54 8.03
C LEU A 357 -6.74 -17.65 8.49
N GLN A 358 -7.31 -18.64 9.15
CA GLN A 358 -6.61 -19.82 9.64
C GLN A 358 -7.38 -21.07 9.23
N VAL A 359 -6.67 -22.13 8.88
CA VAL A 359 -7.24 -23.45 8.71
C VAL A 359 -7.41 -24.04 10.11
N THR A 360 -8.62 -24.44 10.45
CA THR A 360 -8.96 -25.00 11.77
C THR A 360 -8.95 -26.54 11.74
N ASP A 361 -8.88 -27.16 12.90
CA ASP A 361 -9.03 -28.63 13.01
C ASP A 361 -10.41 -29.09 12.57
N GLU A 362 -11.43 -28.24 12.71
CA GLU A 362 -12.79 -28.48 12.23
C GLU A 362 -12.82 -28.57 10.69
N HIS A 363 -12.08 -27.74 9.98
CA HIS A 363 -11.93 -27.87 8.52
C HIS A 363 -11.35 -29.22 8.13
N TRP A 364 -10.32 -29.71 8.85
CA TRP A 364 -9.71 -30.99 8.58
C TRP A 364 -10.67 -32.16 8.90
N SER A 365 -11.36 -32.12 10.03
CA SER A 365 -12.33 -33.17 10.41
C SER A 365 -13.52 -33.19 9.45
N THR A 366 -14.03 -32.04 9.06
CA THR A 366 -15.11 -31.94 8.08
C THR A 366 -14.68 -32.52 6.73
N ALA A 367 -13.49 -32.15 6.25
CA ALA A 367 -12.96 -32.64 4.99
C ALA A 367 -12.74 -34.18 5.02
N ALA A 368 -12.26 -34.71 6.14
CA ALA A 368 -12.06 -36.15 6.31
C ALA A 368 -13.37 -36.95 6.31
N ASN A 369 -14.48 -36.34 6.73
CA ASN A 369 -15.81 -36.92 6.80
C ASN A 369 -16.69 -36.64 5.56
N LEU A 370 -16.17 -35.88 4.58
CA LEU A 370 -16.87 -35.69 3.31
C LEU A 370 -16.90 -37.05 2.57
N SER A 371 -18.11 -37.54 2.32
CA SER A 371 -18.29 -38.71 1.42
C SER A 371 -17.68 -38.35 0.06
N PRO A 372 -17.10 -39.35 -0.65
CA PRO A 372 -16.61 -39.11 -2.01
C PRO A 372 -17.73 -38.44 -2.83
N ILE A 373 -17.42 -37.33 -3.50
CA ILE A 373 -18.35 -36.67 -4.40
C ILE A 373 -18.86 -37.77 -5.35
N ALA A 374 -20.15 -38.06 -5.29
CA ALA A 374 -20.76 -39.00 -6.24
C ALA A 374 -20.39 -38.50 -7.65
N SER A 375 -19.75 -39.34 -8.43
CA SER A 375 -19.48 -39.01 -9.84
C SER A 375 -20.80 -38.57 -10.46
N PRO A 376 -20.80 -37.55 -11.33
CA PRO A 376 -22.03 -37.11 -11.97
C PRO A 376 -22.71 -38.34 -12.55
N ILE A 377 -23.99 -38.51 -12.17
CA ILE A 377 -24.86 -39.63 -12.61
C ILE A 377 -24.65 -39.76 -14.09
N GLY A 378 -24.09 -40.93 -14.48
CA GLY A 378 -23.94 -41.28 -15.86
C GLY A 378 -25.31 -41.22 -16.51
N SER A 379 -25.43 -40.44 -17.55
CA SER A 379 -26.57 -40.56 -18.46
C SER A 379 -26.66 -41.99 -18.93
N ASP A 380 -27.74 -42.68 -18.58
CA ASP A 380 -28.15 -43.90 -19.23
C ASP A 380 -28.35 -43.58 -20.72
N SER A 381 -27.32 -43.79 -21.51
CA SER A 381 -27.41 -43.90 -22.94
C SER A 381 -27.16 -45.34 -23.32
N GLU A 382 -28.23 -46.00 -23.77
CA GLU A 382 -28.18 -47.31 -24.40
C GLU A 382 -27.10 -47.38 -25.48
N PRO A 383 -26.47 -48.55 -25.68
CA PRO A 383 -25.41 -48.74 -26.64
C PRO A 383 -25.98 -48.72 -28.07
N ILE A 384 -25.74 -47.65 -28.80
CA ILE A 384 -25.93 -47.67 -30.27
C ILE A 384 -24.84 -48.54 -30.86
N LYS A 385 -25.23 -49.68 -31.39
CA LYS A 385 -24.40 -50.56 -32.22
C LYS A 385 -24.07 -49.88 -33.55
N GLY A 386 -22.81 -49.88 -33.90
CA GLY A 386 -22.41 -49.91 -35.31
C GLY A 386 -21.59 -48.73 -35.81
N ASN A 387 -20.41 -48.80 -35.97
CA ASN A 387 -19.55 -49.14 -37.12
C ASN A 387 -18.22 -48.34 -37.09
N GLN A 388 -17.18 -49.11 -37.18
CA GLN A 388 -15.79 -48.67 -37.29
C GLN A 388 -15.57 -47.78 -38.51
N LYS A 389 -14.77 -46.74 -38.36
CA LYS A 389 -13.59 -46.48 -39.20
C LYS A 389 -12.70 -45.39 -38.60
N THR A 390 -11.53 -45.84 -38.24
CA THR A 390 -10.35 -45.00 -37.89
C THR A 390 -9.96 -44.10 -39.04
N LYS A 391 -9.75 -42.80 -38.75
CA LYS A 391 -8.83 -41.93 -39.51
C LYS A 391 -8.05 -41.04 -38.56
N LYS A 392 -6.73 -41.03 -38.74
CA LYS A 392 -5.76 -40.19 -38.05
C LYS A 392 -5.98 -38.72 -38.40
N PRO A 393 -5.66 -37.76 -37.48
CA PRO A 393 -5.67 -36.36 -37.79
C PRO A 393 -4.30 -35.92 -38.34
N SER A 394 -4.25 -35.70 -39.63
CA SER A 394 -3.32 -34.76 -40.26
C SER A 394 -4.07 -34.12 -41.45
N ASP A 395 -3.84 -32.83 -41.61
CA ASP A 395 -4.30 -32.00 -42.70
C ASP A 395 -5.73 -31.47 -42.61
N LEU A 396 -5.80 -30.17 -42.17
CA LEU A 396 -6.57 -29.14 -42.88
C LEU A 396 -6.28 -27.78 -42.24
N LEU A 397 -5.33 -27.07 -42.82
CA LEU A 397 -5.29 -25.64 -42.86
C LEU A 397 -6.40 -25.15 -43.81
N GLY A 398 -7.28 -24.31 -43.30
CA GLY A 398 -8.32 -23.67 -44.10
C GLY A 398 -8.87 -22.48 -43.36
N SER A 399 -8.47 -21.29 -43.80
CA SER A 399 -8.99 -19.98 -43.43
C SER A 399 -10.50 -19.92 -43.61
N ASP A 400 -11.25 -19.46 -42.59
CA ASP A 400 -12.34 -18.51 -42.85
C ASP A 400 -12.75 -17.78 -41.56
N GLY A 401 -12.93 -16.48 -41.72
CA GLY A 401 -13.32 -15.56 -40.65
C GLY A 401 -14.81 -15.69 -40.31
N GLY A 402 -15.10 -15.98 -39.05
CA GLY A 402 -16.43 -15.96 -38.48
C GLY A 402 -16.51 -14.99 -37.31
N ARG A 403 -17.12 -13.85 -37.53
CA ARG A 403 -17.48 -12.84 -36.51
C ARG A 403 -18.32 -13.46 -35.41
N VAL A 404 -17.89 -13.32 -34.16
CA VAL A 404 -18.73 -13.56 -32.99
C VAL A 404 -19.56 -12.29 -32.74
N PRO A 405 -20.88 -12.37 -32.57
CA PRO A 405 -21.69 -11.21 -32.24
C PRO A 405 -21.56 -10.83 -30.77
N PRO A 406 -21.66 -9.52 -30.42
CA PRO A 406 -21.56 -9.08 -29.04
C PRO A 406 -22.81 -9.42 -28.24
N MET A 407 -22.62 -9.92 -27.02
CA MET A 407 -23.69 -10.08 -26.04
C MET A 407 -24.34 -8.74 -25.72
N ALA A 408 -25.64 -8.67 -25.95
CA ALA A 408 -26.48 -7.56 -25.57
C ALA A 408 -26.68 -7.53 -24.03
N TYR A 409 -26.28 -6.44 -23.41
CA TYR A 409 -26.68 -6.12 -22.05
C TYR A 409 -28.14 -5.65 -22.09
N LEU A 410 -29.01 -6.36 -21.40
CA LEU A 410 -30.38 -5.90 -21.10
C LEU A 410 -30.29 -4.78 -20.05
N VAL A 411 -30.50 -3.57 -20.46
CA VAL A 411 -30.73 -2.42 -19.58
C VAL A 411 -32.25 -2.33 -19.38
N THR A 412 -32.69 -2.52 -18.14
CA THR A 412 -34.05 -2.17 -17.74
C THR A 412 -34.10 -0.70 -17.32
N PRO A 413 -35.04 0.11 -17.84
CA PRO A 413 -35.19 1.49 -17.44
C PRO A 413 -36.15 1.62 -16.28
N THR A 414 -35.66 2.02 -15.10
CA THR A 414 -36.52 2.69 -14.10
C THR A 414 -35.74 3.85 -13.54
N GLY A 415 -36.00 5.01 -14.12
CA GLY A 415 -35.66 6.30 -13.54
C GLY A 415 -36.60 6.61 -12.39
N VAL A 416 -36.04 6.94 -11.25
CA VAL A 416 -36.68 7.77 -10.22
C VAL A 416 -35.59 8.66 -9.64
N GLU A 417 -35.60 9.93 -9.96
CA GLU A 417 -34.82 10.97 -9.28
C GLU A 417 -35.41 11.21 -7.89
N PRO A 418 -34.61 11.38 -6.85
CA PRO A 418 -35.10 11.84 -5.53
C PRO A 418 -35.22 13.37 -5.56
N VAL A 419 -36.43 13.83 -5.35
CA VAL A 419 -36.78 15.23 -5.03
C VAL A 419 -36.27 15.54 -3.62
N LEU A 420 -35.48 16.61 -3.48
CA LEU A 420 -35.12 17.20 -2.20
C LEU A 420 -36.29 18.02 -1.67
N PRO A 421 -36.69 17.90 -0.41
CA PRO A 421 -37.63 18.81 0.23
C PRO A 421 -36.94 20.07 0.76
N PRO A 422 -37.71 21.16 1.02
CA PRO A 422 -37.25 22.54 1.19
C PRO A 422 -36.44 22.80 2.48
#